data_8c9116155a813ffac511385645dab583
#
_entry.id   8c9116155a813ffac511385645dab583
#
_cell.length_a   1.000
_cell.length_b   1.000
_cell.length_c   1.000
_cell.angle_alpha   90.00
_cell.angle_beta   90.00
_cell.angle_gamma   90.00
#
_symmetry.space_group_name_H-M   'P 1'
#
loop_
_entity.id
_entity.type
_entity.pdbx_description
1 polymer ?
#
loop_
_entity_poly.entity_id
_entity_poly.type
_entity_poly.pdbx_seq_one_letter_code
_entity_poly.pdbx_strand_id
1 'polypeptide(L)'
;VVATRKYSKEIATRIEKLIADPLVTSTNHWTATDFLPSLLRQFTSRGSLSERQYAVLIDIEDQFTGERRLKAQQEVKVKADDDRRRRADWEQYYLSDEVQEKAKLVAQYYKQYNKKEGTSYFIGTVADIFEGKIPIEKTCRKMLTNPFALSVIREWEKVPP
;
A
#
# COMPACT_ATOMS: atom_id res chain seq x y z
N VAL A 1 9.83 -22.00 -35.02
CA VAL A 1 8.50 -21.42 -34.66
C VAL A 1 8.59 -20.57 -33.38
N VAL A 2 9.29 -21.05 -32.36
CA VAL A 2 9.45 -20.33 -31.08
C VAL A 2 10.35 -19.10 -31.23
N ALA A 3 11.39 -19.17 -32.02
CA ALA A 3 12.31 -18.05 -32.28
C ALA A 3 11.61 -16.86 -32.94
N THR A 4 10.71 -17.10 -33.88
CA THR A 4 9.98 -16.06 -34.60
C THR A 4 9.06 -15.25 -33.69
N ARG A 5 8.50 -15.88 -32.66
CA ARG A 5 7.62 -15.23 -31.69
C ARG A 5 8.35 -14.24 -30.78
N LYS A 6 9.61 -14.52 -30.47
CA LYS A 6 10.45 -13.64 -29.62
C LYS A 6 10.78 -12.30 -30.28
N TYR A 7 10.70 -12.22 -31.58
CA TYR A 7 11.05 -11.04 -32.38
C TYR A 7 9.82 -10.31 -32.92
N SER A 8 8.62 -10.80 -32.62
CA SER A 8 7.40 -10.20 -33.13
C SER A 8 7.15 -8.83 -32.51
N LYS A 9 6.82 -7.84 -33.33
CA LYS A 9 6.38 -6.52 -32.86
C LYS A 9 5.14 -6.60 -31.95
N GLU A 10 4.37 -7.67 -32.05
CA GLU A 10 3.23 -7.94 -31.18
C GLU A 10 3.60 -8.09 -29.73
N ILE A 11 4.87 -8.49 -29.43
CA ILE A 11 5.34 -8.62 -28.04
C ILE A 11 5.25 -7.29 -27.30
N ALA A 12 5.68 -6.19 -27.91
CA ALA A 12 5.55 -4.86 -27.32
C ALA A 12 4.09 -4.52 -26.99
N THR A 13 3.19 -4.74 -27.93
CA THR A 13 1.76 -4.53 -27.73
C THR A 13 1.18 -5.40 -26.62
N ARG A 14 1.58 -6.66 -26.53
CA ARG A 14 1.14 -7.58 -25.48
C ARG A 14 1.60 -7.11 -24.09
N ILE A 15 2.84 -6.65 -23.98
CA ILE A 15 3.37 -6.12 -22.70
C ILE A 15 2.64 -4.82 -22.34
N GLU A 16 2.46 -3.90 -23.27
CA GLU A 16 1.74 -2.64 -23.06
C GLU A 16 0.29 -2.87 -22.61
N LYS A 17 -0.37 -3.86 -23.20
CA LYS A 17 -1.74 -4.25 -22.82
C LYS A 17 -1.81 -4.74 -21.36
N LEU A 18 -0.84 -5.51 -20.92
CA LEU A 18 -0.77 -5.94 -19.52
C LEU A 18 -0.47 -4.78 -18.57
N ILE A 19 0.43 -3.86 -18.95
CA ILE A 19 0.74 -2.67 -18.16
C ILE A 19 -0.52 -1.79 -18.00
N ALA A 20 -1.31 -1.65 -19.04
CA ALA A 20 -2.54 -0.87 -19.04
C ALA A 20 -3.72 -1.56 -18.33
N ASP A 21 -3.63 -2.86 -18.02
CA ASP A 21 -4.69 -3.60 -17.37
C ASP A 21 -4.75 -3.29 -15.87
N PRO A 22 -5.83 -2.64 -15.38
CA PRO A 22 -5.96 -2.31 -13.95
C PRO A 22 -5.93 -3.52 -13.03
N LEU A 23 -6.36 -4.69 -13.52
CA LEU A 23 -6.37 -5.92 -12.75
C LEU A 23 -4.95 -6.40 -12.43
N VAL A 24 -4.02 -6.28 -13.38
CA VAL A 24 -2.61 -6.62 -13.18
C VAL A 24 -2.00 -5.74 -12.09
N THR A 25 -2.24 -4.44 -12.16
CA THR A 25 -1.78 -3.47 -11.15
C THR A 25 -2.34 -3.77 -9.76
N SER A 26 -3.63 -4.09 -9.68
CA SER A 26 -4.32 -4.36 -8.42
C SER A 26 -3.89 -5.69 -7.79
N THR A 27 -3.53 -6.69 -8.60
CA THR A 27 -3.11 -8.01 -8.13
C THR A 27 -1.64 -8.06 -7.75
N ASN A 28 -0.79 -7.46 -8.58
CA ASN A 28 0.65 -7.42 -8.36
C ASN A 28 1.24 -6.09 -8.86
N HIS A 29 1.33 -5.13 -7.96
CA HIS A 29 1.82 -3.79 -8.26
C HIS A 29 3.23 -3.81 -8.86
N TRP A 30 4.15 -4.58 -8.28
CA TRP A 30 5.52 -4.70 -8.78
C TRP A 30 5.58 -5.22 -10.22
N THR A 31 4.77 -6.23 -10.56
CA THR A 31 4.70 -6.74 -11.94
C THR A 31 4.31 -5.65 -12.92
N ALA A 32 3.31 -4.83 -12.58
CA ALA A 32 2.81 -3.77 -13.46
C ALA A 32 3.73 -2.55 -13.54
N THR A 33 4.37 -2.15 -12.44
CA THR A 33 5.13 -0.88 -12.36
C THR A 33 6.63 -1.05 -12.59
N ASP A 34 7.19 -2.20 -12.30
CA ASP A 34 8.63 -2.45 -12.37
C ASP A 34 9.00 -3.51 -13.41
N PHE A 35 8.42 -4.71 -13.27
CA PHE A 35 8.81 -5.84 -14.12
C PHE A 35 8.40 -5.68 -15.59
N LEU A 36 7.13 -5.45 -15.87
CA LEU A 36 6.62 -5.31 -17.25
C LEU A 36 7.23 -4.09 -17.98
N PRO A 37 7.32 -2.90 -17.37
CA PRO A 37 8.01 -1.79 -17.98
C PRO A 37 9.50 -2.06 -18.28
N SER A 38 10.21 -2.77 -17.39
CA SER A 38 11.58 -3.20 -17.61
C SER A 38 11.69 -4.18 -18.77
N LEU A 39 10.77 -5.14 -18.85
CA LEU A 39 10.70 -6.11 -19.93
C LEU A 39 10.45 -5.42 -21.27
N LEU A 40 9.58 -4.42 -21.31
CA LEU A 40 9.30 -3.61 -22.50
C LEU A 40 10.53 -2.84 -22.96
N ARG A 41 11.25 -2.21 -22.05
CA ARG A 41 12.51 -1.50 -22.36
C ARG A 41 13.57 -2.43 -22.93
N GLN A 42 13.72 -3.61 -22.34
CA GLN A 42 14.67 -4.61 -22.84
C GLN A 42 14.29 -5.11 -24.23
N PHE A 43 13.03 -5.37 -24.48
CA PHE A 43 12.53 -5.74 -25.79
C PHE A 43 12.75 -4.62 -26.82
N THR A 44 12.44 -3.38 -26.49
CA THR A 44 12.63 -2.22 -27.36
C THR A 44 14.10 -2.02 -27.70
N SER A 45 15.00 -2.20 -26.73
CA SER A 45 16.44 -2.05 -26.92
C SER A 45 17.08 -3.18 -27.73
N ARG A 46 16.68 -4.43 -27.50
CA ARG A 46 17.30 -5.63 -28.08
C ARG A 46 16.55 -6.21 -29.28
N GLY A 47 15.30 -5.84 -29.46
CA GLY A 47 14.40 -6.38 -30.49
C GLY A 47 13.92 -7.80 -30.22
N SER A 48 14.23 -8.37 -29.04
CA SER A 48 13.85 -9.73 -28.66
C SER A 48 13.81 -9.93 -27.16
N LEU A 49 13.09 -10.94 -26.72
CA LEU A 49 13.13 -11.47 -25.36
C LEU A 49 13.94 -12.79 -25.32
N SER A 50 14.56 -13.07 -24.20
CA SER A 50 15.10 -14.41 -23.94
C SER A 50 13.96 -15.43 -23.79
N GLU A 51 14.27 -16.72 -23.92
CA GLU A 51 13.25 -17.79 -23.73
C GLU A 51 12.61 -17.72 -22.36
N ARG A 52 13.41 -17.47 -21.34
CA ARG A 52 12.92 -17.33 -19.96
C ARG A 52 12.00 -16.12 -19.80
N GLN A 53 12.36 -14.98 -20.37
CA GLN A 53 11.52 -13.77 -20.34
C GLN A 53 10.20 -13.97 -21.09
N TYR A 54 10.25 -14.62 -22.24
CA TYR A 54 9.06 -14.94 -23.02
C TYR A 54 8.14 -15.93 -22.28
N ALA A 55 8.69 -16.95 -21.64
CA ALA A 55 7.92 -17.88 -20.81
C ALA A 55 7.23 -17.18 -19.65
N VAL A 56 7.91 -16.24 -18.97
CA VAL A 56 7.32 -15.44 -17.89
C VAL A 56 6.19 -14.55 -18.42
N LEU A 57 6.37 -13.94 -19.59
CA LEU A 57 5.30 -13.14 -20.23
C LEU A 57 4.04 -13.98 -20.50
N ILE A 58 4.20 -15.17 -21.04
CA ILE A 58 3.08 -16.09 -21.28
C ILE A 58 2.40 -16.47 -19.96
N ASP A 59 3.16 -16.77 -18.93
CA ASP A 59 2.62 -17.13 -17.62
C ASP A 59 1.81 -15.97 -17.02
N ILE A 60 2.30 -14.75 -17.12
CA ILE A 60 1.55 -13.56 -16.67
C ILE A 60 0.26 -13.38 -17.48
N GLU A 61 0.31 -13.52 -18.79
CA GLU A 61 -0.88 -13.45 -19.63
C GLU A 61 -1.93 -14.50 -19.23
N ASP A 62 -1.50 -15.73 -18.97
CA ASP A 62 -2.37 -16.82 -18.55
C ASP A 62 -3.04 -16.57 -17.19
N GLN A 63 -2.35 -15.90 -16.27
CA GLN A 63 -2.91 -15.52 -14.98
C GLN A 63 -4.10 -14.55 -15.07
N PHE A 64 -4.17 -13.77 -16.16
CA PHE A 64 -5.17 -12.72 -16.35
C PHE A 64 -6.15 -13.03 -17.52
N THR A 65 -6.33 -14.29 -17.86
CA THR A 65 -7.27 -14.76 -18.88
C THR A 65 -8.21 -15.83 -18.34
N GLY A 66 -9.40 -15.97 -18.94
CA GLY A 66 -10.37 -17.01 -18.62
C GLY A 66 -10.77 -17.06 -17.14
N GLU A 67 -10.86 -18.27 -16.59
CA GLU A 67 -11.26 -18.50 -15.19
C GLU A 67 -10.29 -17.89 -14.18
N ARG A 68 -9.00 -17.90 -14.47
CA ARG A 68 -8.00 -17.27 -13.61
C ARG A 68 -8.22 -15.76 -13.48
N ARG A 69 -8.63 -15.10 -14.57
CA ARG A 69 -9.00 -13.68 -14.54
C ARG A 69 -10.19 -13.42 -13.64
N LEU A 70 -11.23 -14.24 -13.75
CA LEU A 70 -12.42 -14.12 -12.91
C LEU A 70 -12.09 -14.29 -11.42
N LYS A 71 -11.24 -15.27 -11.11
CA LYS A 71 -10.75 -15.50 -9.75
C LYS A 71 -9.96 -14.30 -9.22
N ALA A 72 -9.04 -13.77 -10.01
CA ALA A 72 -8.26 -12.58 -9.64
C ALA A 72 -9.16 -11.36 -9.42
N GLN A 73 -10.17 -11.14 -10.26
CA GLN A 73 -11.16 -10.07 -10.08
C GLN A 73 -11.92 -10.22 -8.77
N GLN A 74 -12.34 -11.44 -8.44
CA GLN A 74 -13.05 -11.71 -7.19
C GLN A 74 -12.15 -11.47 -5.96
N GLU A 75 -10.90 -11.91 -6.00
CA GLU A 75 -9.94 -11.67 -4.91
C GLU A 75 -9.67 -10.18 -4.68
N VAL A 76 -9.50 -9.41 -5.75
CA VAL A 76 -9.33 -7.94 -5.67
C VAL A 76 -10.56 -7.28 -5.06
N LYS A 77 -11.76 -7.71 -5.47
CA LYS A 77 -13.00 -7.18 -4.92
C LYS A 77 -13.15 -7.48 -3.42
N VAL A 78 -12.92 -8.72 -3.02
CA VAL A 78 -12.97 -9.12 -1.60
C VAL A 78 -11.99 -8.31 -0.77
N LYS A 79 -10.75 -8.17 -1.25
CA LYS A 79 -9.74 -7.37 -0.57
C LYS A 79 -10.14 -5.89 -0.44
N ALA A 80 -10.67 -5.31 -1.51
CA ALA A 80 -11.14 -3.92 -1.49
C ALA A 80 -12.31 -3.72 -0.50
N ASP A 81 -13.23 -4.65 -0.42
CA ASP A 81 -14.34 -4.61 0.53
C ASP A 81 -13.84 -4.77 1.98
N ASP A 82 -12.89 -5.66 2.23
CA ASP A 82 -12.28 -5.84 3.55
C ASP A 82 -11.49 -4.59 3.98
N ASP A 83 -10.72 -3.99 3.08
CA ASP A 83 -9.98 -2.76 3.36
C ASP A 83 -10.93 -1.58 3.66
N ARG A 84 -12.04 -1.50 2.94
CA ARG A 84 -13.09 -0.50 3.19
C ARG A 84 -13.72 -0.68 4.55
N ARG A 85 -14.03 -1.92 4.94
CA ARG A 85 -14.59 -2.26 6.24
C ARG A 85 -13.61 -1.91 7.36
N ARG A 86 -12.36 -2.32 7.25
CA ARG A 86 -11.31 -1.97 8.23
C ARG A 86 -11.14 -0.47 8.41
N ARG A 87 -11.20 0.27 7.32
CA ARG A 87 -11.12 1.74 7.37
C ARG A 87 -12.31 2.33 8.11
N ALA A 88 -13.53 1.87 7.81
CA ALA A 88 -14.73 2.32 8.51
C ALA A 88 -14.68 1.98 10.00
N ASP A 89 -14.26 0.78 10.36
CA ASP A 89 -14.10 0.37 11.76
C ASP A 89 -13.05 1.21 12.49
N TRP A 90 -11.94 1.51 11.84
CA TRP A 90 -10.91 2.38 12.39
C TRP A 90 -11.42 3.81 12.59
N GLU A 91 -12.10 4.37 11.60
CA GLU A 91 -12.68 5.71 11.71
C GLU A 91 -13.65 5.81 12.88
N GLN A 92 -14.54 4.83 13.01
CA GLN A 92 -15.48 4.76 14.12
C GLN A 92 -14.79 4.66 15.48
N TYR A 93 -13.77 3.82 15.58
CA TYR A 93 -12.97 3.67 16.80
C TYR A 93 -12.23 4.97 17.16
N TYR A 94 -11.57 5.57 16.19
CA TYR A 94 -10.79 6.81 16.39
C TYR A 94 -11.67 8.01 16.76
N LEU A 95 -12.87 8.08 16.19
CA LEU A 95 -13.80 9.18 16.45
C LEU A 95 -14.47 9.13 17.83
N SER A 96 -14.27 8.09 18.63
CA SER A 96 -14.68 8.10 20.02
C SER A 96 -13.94 9.19 20.81
N ASP A 97 -14.64 9.88 21.69
CA ASP A 97 -14.07 11.00 22.46
C ASP A 97 -12.84 10.58 23.26
N GLU A 98 -12.89 9.41 23.91
CA GLU A 98 -11.78 8.87 24.69
C GLU A 98 -10.51 8.67 23.85
N VAL A 99 -10.64 8.05 22.67
CA VAL A 99 -9.50 7.78 21.80
C VAL A 99 -8.94 9.08 21.22
N GLN A 100 -9.78 10.01 20.80
CA GLN A 100 -9.34 11.32 20.30
C GLN A 100 -8.58 12.12 21.37
N GLU A 101 -9.07 12.14 22.60
CA GLU A 101 -8.38 12.82 23.69
C GLU A 101 -7.01 12.23 23.98
N LYS A 102 -6.93 10.90 24.06
CA LYS A 102 -5.65 10.19 24.21
C LYS A 102 -4.69 10.46 23.05
N ALA A 103 -5.20 10.43 21.82
CA ALA A 103 -4.41 10.71 20.63
C ALA A 103 -3.85 12.14 20.62
N LYS A 104 -4.67 13.13 20.96
CA LYS A 104 -4.23 14.53 21.06
C LYS A 104 -3.16 14.72 22.14
N LEU A 105 -3.34 14.10 23.29
CA LEU A 105 -2.39 14.15 24.40
C LEU A 105 -1.02 13.58 24.00
N VAL A 106 -1.02 12.40 23.40
CA VAL A 106 0.21 11.73 22.95
C VAL A 106 0.85 12.50 21.79
N ALA A 107 0.04 13.04 20.86
CA ALA A 107 0.54 13.87 19.77
C ALA A 107 1.23 15.16 20.28
N GLN A 108 0.68 15.82 21.29
CA GLN A 108 1.33 16.96 21.93
C GLN A 108 2.67 16.59 22.56
N TYR A 109 2.74 15.45 23.25
CA TYR A 109 3.96 14.94 23.82
C TYR A 109 5.04 14.74 22.74
N TYR A 110 4.73 14.03 21.66
CA TYR A 110 5.68 13.80 20.58
C TYR A 110 6.07 15.06 19.83
N LYS A 111 5.15 16.00 19.66
CA LYS A 111 5.47 17.30 19.05
C LYS A 111 6.53 18.05 19.85
N GLN A 112 6.38 18.09 21.17
CA GLN A 112 7.35 18.74 22.06
C GLN A 112 8.67 17.96 22.12
N TYR A 113 8.60 16.64 22.24
CA TYR A 113 9.75 15.76 22.26
C TYR A 113 10.58 15.88 20.97
N ASN A 114 9.92 15.80 19.81
CA ASN A 114 10.60 15.94 18.52
C ASN A 114 11.28 17.30 18.36
N LYS A 115 10.64 18.37 18.80
CA LYS A 115 11.22 19.71 18.77
C LYS A 115 12.44 19.85 19.68
N LYS A 116 12.36 19.29 20.87
CA LYS A 116 13.46 19.34 21.86
C LYS A 116 14.66 18.50 21.44
N GLU A 117 14.42 17.28 20.97
CA GLU A 117 15.47 16.30 20.68
C GLU A 117 15.89 16.30 19.18
N GLY A 118 15.26 17.10 18.34
CA GLY A 118 15.57 17.13 16.90
C GLY A 118 15.20 15.85 16.17
N THR A 119 14.15 15.14 16.62
CA THR A 119 13.67 13.89 16.05
C THR A 119 12.40 14.05 15.23
N SER A 120 11.97 13.00 14.55
CA SER A 120 10.79 13.00 13.67
C SER A 120 9.84 11.83 13.96
N TYR A 121 9.77 11.37 15.20
CA TYR A 121 8.93 10.24 15.60
C TYR A 121 7.45 10.53 15.34
N PHE A 122 6.80 9.65 14.57
CA PHE A 122 5.37 9.72 14.22
C PHE A 122 4.92 11.06 13.62
N ILE A 123 5.82 11.75 12.93
CA ILE A 123 5.59 13.13 12.44
C ILE A 123 4.33 13.25 11.58
N GLY A 124 4.07 12.29 10.69
CA GLY A 124 2.88 12.29 9.85
C GLY A 124 1.58 12.09 10.64
N THR A 125 1.60 11.16 11.60
CA THR A 125 0.46 10.89 12.49
C THR A 125 0.17 12.09 13.39
N VAL A 126 1.19 12.69 13.96
CA VAL A 126 1.08 13.90 14.79
C VAL A 126 0.49 15.06 13.99
N ALA A 127 0.98 15.28 12.76
CA ALA A 127 0.45 16.31 11.87
C ALA A 127 -1.03 16.08 11.53
N ASP A 128 -1.42 14.87 11.21
CA ASP A 128 -2.82 14.53 10.91
C ASP A 128 -3.74 14.82 12.10
N ILE A 129 -3.32 14.44 13.31
CA ILE A 129 -4.10 14.71 14.53
C ILE A 129 -4.27 16.20 14.77
N PHE A 130 -3.22 17.01 14.63
CA PHE A 130 -3.29 18.46 14.80
C PHE A 130 -4.12 19.15 13.72
N GLU A 131 -4.15 18.60 12.51
CA GLU A 131 -4.98 19.11 11.40
C GLU A 131 -6.45 18.67 11.48
N GLY A 132 -6.82 17.87 12.47
CA GLY A 132 -8.17 17.33 12.61
C GLY A 132 -8.50 16.22 11.62
N LYS A 133 -7.48 15.60 11.01
CA LYS A 133 -7.63 14.45 10.11
C LYS A 133 -7.61 13.15 10.89
N ILE A 134 -8.21 12.11 10.32
CA ILE A 134 -8.11 10.75 10.87
C ILE A 134 -6.76 10.17 10.47
N PRO A 135 -5.88 9.83 11.44
CA PRO A 135 -4.56 9.31 11.13
C PRO A 135 -4.63 7.86 10.61
N ILE A 136 -3.54 7.42 10.00
CA ILE A 136 -3.40 6.03 9.54
C ILE A 136 -3.40 5.08 10.75
N GLU A 137 -4.25 4.05 10.72
CA GLU A 137 -4.44 3.09 11.81
C GLU A 137 -3.14 2.50 12.34
N LYS A 138 -2.32 1.93 11.45
CA LYS A 138 -1.09 1.23 11.83
C LYS A 138 -0.13 2.11 12.62
N THR A 139 0.13 3.31 12.14
CA THR A 139 1.05 4.26 12.78
C THR A 139 0.46 4.89 14.03
N CYS A 140 -0.83 5.19 14.03
CA CYS A 140 -1.52 5.72 15.20
C CYS A 140 -1.57 4.70 16.34
N ARG A 141 -1.93 3.45 16.07
CA ARG A 141 -1.92 2.38 17.08
C ARG A 141 -0.51 2.16 17.65
N LYS A 142 0.50 2.18 16.79
CA LYS A 142 1.90 2.05 17.23
C LYS A 142 2.32 3.22 18.13
N MET A 143 1.91 4.44 17.80
CA MET A 143 2.16 5.62 18.62
C MET A 143 1.47 5.51 19.99
N LEU A 144 0.20 5.11 20.03
CA LEU A 144 -0.59 5.02 21.26
C LEU A 144 -0.19 3.85 22.18
N THR A 145 0.40 2.80 21.64
CA THR A 145 0.85 1.61 22.40
C THR A 145 2.33 1.64 22.76
N ASN A 146 3.05 2.68 22.37
CA ASN A 146 4.45 2.84 22.76
C ASN A 146 4.55 3.03 24.29
N PRO A 147 5.59 2.48 24.96
CA PRO A 147 5.78 2.64 26.40
C PRO A 147 5.76 4.09 26.91
N PHE A 148 6.31 5.02 26.14
CA PHE A 148 6.27 6.45 26.48
C PHE A 148 4.85 7.01 26.44
N ALA A 149 4.06 6.65 25.41
CA ALA A 149 2.67 7.04 25.30
C ALA A 149 1.83 6.50 26.45
N LEU A 150 2.03 5.23 26.81
CA LEU A 150 1.36 4.61 27.94
C LEU A 150 1.66 5.32 29.26
N SER A 151 2.88 5.76 29.46
CA SER A 151 3.28 6.56 30.63
C SER A 151 2.55 7.90 30.66
N VAL A 152 2.50 8.61 29.54
CA VAL A 152 1.78 9.89 29.42
C VAL A 152 0.30 9.72 29.69
N ILE A 153 -0.34 8.69 29.13
CA ILE A 153 -1.77 8.38 29.33
C ILE A 153 -2.04 8.05 30.81
N ARG A 154 -1.21 7.25 31.45
CA ARG A 154 -1.36 6.90 32.88
C ARG A 154 -1.26 8.10 33.78
N GLU A 155 -0.38 9.04 33.51
CA GLU A 155 -0.27 10.27 34.27
C GLU A 155 -1.51 11.16 34.10
N TRP A 156 -2.02 11.25 32.87
CA TRP A 156 -3.24 11.98 32.58
C TRP A 156 -4.47 11.38 33.28
N GLU A 157 -4.61 10.04 33.30
CA GLU A 157 -5.72 9.35 33.96
C GLU A 157 -5.70 9.51 35.50
N LYS A 158 -4.56 9.88 36.09
CA LYS A 158 -4.43 10.13 37.53
C LYS A 158 -4.87 11.53 37.94
N VAL A 159 -4.98 12.47 37.00
CA VAL A 159 -5.45 13.82 37.27
C VAL A 159 -6.98 13.80 37.33
N PRO A 160 -7.61 14.06 38.48
CA PRO A 160 -9.06 14.13 38.55
C PRO A 160 -9.58 15.28 37.69
N PRO A 161 -10.79 15.11 37.10
CA PRO A 161 -11.40 16.16 36.28
C PRO A 161 -11.73 17.41 37.06
#